data_a37a4c766487cc75614075877b544352
#
_entry.id   a37a4c766487cc75614075877b544352
#
_cell.length_a   1.000
_cell.length_b   1.000
_cell.length_c   1.000
_cell.angle_alpha   90.00
_cell.angle_beta   90.00
_cell.angle_gamma   90.00
#
_symmetry.space_group_name_H-M   'P 1'
#
loop_
_entity.id
_entity.type
_entity.pdbx_description
1 polymer ?
#
loop_
_entity_poly.entity_id
_entity_poly.type
_entity_poly.pdbx_seq_one_letter_code
_entity_poly.pdbx_strand_id
1 'polypeptide(L)'
;MKFRIYVEVEYFIAMTELPIAQLKDFDSDNRGKLRNIYKKFNVEECQQIKAIESKINHDVKAVEYFIKDKFDELGFAKWKEFIHFGLTSQDINNTAIPISLRDALIDVYAPLLEDLINTLSELAIQWTKIPMLARTHGQPASPTMLGKEIRVFIERLSKQRNVFNAIPFSAKFGGATGNFNAHFVAYPEIDWISFAD
;
A
#
# COMPACT_ATOMS: atom_id res chain seq x y z
N MET A 1 -1.88 1.14 -9.97
CA MET A 1 -0.84 0.49 -10.81
C MET A 1 0.53 0.56 -10.15
N LYS A 2 1.08 1.72 -9.77
CA LYS A 2 2.42 1.88 -9.19
C LYS A 2 2.77 0.85 -8.09
N PHE A 3 1.88 0.64 -7.11
CA PHE A 3 2.14 -0.31 -6.03
C PHE A 3 2.16 -1.77 -6.47
N ARG A 4 1.43 -2.14 -7.52
CA ARG A 4 1.52 -3.49 -8.11
C ARG A 4 2.89 -3.70 -8.77
N ILE A 5 3.38 -2.71 -9.52
CA ILE A 5 4.74 -2.74 -10.10
C ILE A 5 5.78 -2.81 -8.98
N TYR A 6 5.61 -2.04 -7.90
CA TYR A 6 6.48 -2.10 -6.73
C TYR A 6 6.59 -3.53 -6.17
N VAL A 7 5.46 -4.19 -5.92
CA VAL A 7 5.44 -5.56 -5.39
C VAL A 7 6.13 -6.54 -6.32
N GLU A 8 5.82 -6.52 -7.62
CA GLU A 8 6.42 -7.40 -8.62
C GLU A 8 7.94 -7.21 -8.73
N VAL A 9 8.40 -5.96 -8.74
CA VAL A 9 9.82 -5.62 -8.85
C VAL A 9 10.58 -6.03 -7.60
N GLU A 10 10.08 -5.72 -6.39
CA GLU A 10 10.76 -6.10 -5.15
C GLU A 10 10.73 -7.61 -4.95
N TYR A 11 9.65 -8.30 -5.35
CA TYR A 11 9.61 -9.75 -5.39
C TYR A 11 10.70 -10.34 -6.28
N PHE A 12 10.84 -9.85 -7.53
CA PHE A 12 11.92 -10.29 -8.40
C PHE A 12 13.30 -10.05 -7.78
N ILE A 13 13.52 -8.87 -7.19
CA ILE A 13 14.79 -8.54 -6.52
C ILE A 13 15.06 -9.52 -5.36
N ALA A 14 14.05 -9.80 -4.52
CA ALA A 14 14.18 -10.78 -3.45
C ALA A 14 14.49 -12.19 -3.97
N MET A 15 13.86 -12.61 -5.08
CA MET A 15 14.17 -13.89 -5.74
C MET A 15 15.64 -13.97 -6.20
N THR A 16 16.28 -12.86 -6.57
CA THR A 16 17.71 -12.86 -6.95
C THR A 16 18.66 -13.09 -5.76
N GLU A 17 18.17 -13.03 -4.53
CA GLU A 17 18.94 -13.31 -3.30
C GLU A 17 18.86 -14.78 -2.89
N LEU A 18 17.96 -15.54 -3.50
CA LEU A 18 17.81 -16.98 -3.25
C LEU A 18 18.81 -17.80 -4.07
N PRO A 19 19.13 -19.03 -3.65
CA PRO A 19 20.05 -19.91 -4.34
C PRO A 19 19.43 -20.52 -5.63
N ILE A 20 18.82 -19.68 -6.46
CA ILE A 20 18.21 -20.07 -7.75
C ILE A 20 19.27 -19.99 -8.84
N ALA A 21 19.64 -21.14 -9.39
CA ALA A 21 20.74 -21.25 -10.38
C ALA A 21 20.53 -20.31 -11.58
N GLN A 22 19.31 -20.12 -12.04
CA GLN A 22 18.97 -19.27 -13.19
C GLN A 22 19.11 -17.77 -12.90
N LEU A 23 19.08 -17.35 -11.62
CA LEU A 23 19.19 -15.95 -11.18
C LEU A 23 20.59 -15.59 -10.67
N LYS A 24 21.49 -16.56 -10.50
CA LYS A 24 22.83 -16.35 -9.91
C LYS A 24 23.70 -15.31 -10.61
N ASP A 25 23.48 -15.12 -11.92
CA ASP A 25 24.26 -14.19 -12.75
C ASP A 25 23.61 -12.78 -12.80
N PHE A 26 22.51 -12.56 -12.06
CA PHE A 26 21.89 -11.24 -11.99
C PHE A 26 22.71 -10.32 -11.09
N ASP A 27 23.30 -9.30 -11.70
CA ASP A 27 24.13 -8.35 -10.98
C ASP A 27 23.29 -7.44 -10.05
N SER A 28 23.62 -7.45 -8.77
CA SER A 28 22.95 -6.64 -7.74
C SER A 28 22.96 -5.14 -8.02
N ASP A 29 23.97 -4.63 -8.74
CA ASP A 29 24.06 -3.21 -9.14
C ASP A 29 22.92 -2.78 -10.05
N ASN A 30 22.25 -3.73 -10.73
CA ASN A 30 21.09 -3.46 -11.56
C ASN A 30 19.78 -3.28 -10.77
N ARG A 31 19.73 -3.59 -9.47
CA ARG A 31 18.53 -3.41 -8.62
C ARG A 31 18.01 -1.96 -8.64
N GLY A 32 18.92 -0.99 -8.70
CA GLY A 32 18.56 0.42 -8.83
C GLY A 32 17.81 0.74 -10.12
N LYS A 33 18.17 0.08 -11.23
CA LYS A 33 17.47 0.23 -12.53
C LYS A 33 16.06 -0.34 -12.45
N LEU A 34 15.90 -1.51 -11.84
CA LEU A 34 14.59 -2.14 -11.65
C LEU A 34 13.69 -1.29 -10.76
N ARG A 35 14.20 -0.77 -9.64
CA ARG A 35 13.44 0.11 -8.75
C ARG A 35 12.99 1.40 -9.42
N ASN A 36 13.71 1.89 -10.42
CA ASN A 36 13.31 3.06 -11.19
C ASN A 36 12.02 2.81 -12.00
N ILE A 37 11.66 1.57 -12.33
CA ILE A 37 10.41 1.24 -13.02
C ILE A 37 9.20 1.74 -12.23
N TYR A 38 9.15 1.52 -10.91
CA TYR A 38 8.05 2.03 -10.08
C TYR A 38 8.30 3.43 -9.50
N LYS A 39 9.55 3.83 -9.25
CA LYS A 39 9.86 5.16 -8.70
C LYS A 39 9.57 6.28 -9.69
N LYS A 40 9.83 6.04 -10.97
CA LYS A 40 9.58 7.00 -12.06
C LYS A 40 8.25 6.78 -12.78
N PHE A 41 7.45 5.82 -12.31
CA PHE A 41 6.17 5.46 -12.92
C PHE A 41 5.24 6.68 -13.00
N ASN A 42 4.67 6.91 -14.18
CA ASN A 42 3.86 8.07 -14.52
C ASN A 42 2.50 7.69 -15.14
N VAL A 43 1.73 8.71 -15.54
CA VAL A 43 0.38 8.54 -16.10
C VAL A 43 0.43 7.87 -17.48
N GLU A 44 1.41 8.19 -18.31
CA GLU A 44 1.60 7.64 -19.64
C GLU A 44 1.86 6.14 -19.57
N GLU A 45 2.71 5.69 -18.66
CA GLU A 45 2.97 4.28 -18.40
C GLU A 45 1.73 3.56 -17.84
N CYS A 46 0.94 4.25 -17.00
CA CYS A 46 -0.35 3.72 -16.55
C CYS A 46 -1.31 3.49 -17.73
N GLN A 47 -1.36 4.40 -18.69
CA GLN A 47 -2.16 4.23 -19.90
C GLN A 47 -1.68 3.06 -20.76
N GLN A 48 -0.37 2.81 -20.87
CA GLN A 48 0.18 1.63 -21.54
C GLN A 48 -0.33 0.33 -20.89
N ILE A 49 -0.26 0.25 -19.56
CA ILE A 49 -0.80 -0.91 -18.82
C ILE A 49 -2.31 -1.07 -19.08
N LYS A 50 -3.07 0.02 -19.08
CA LYS A 50 -4.52 -0.01 -19.37
C LYS A 50 -4.82 -0.44 -20.80
N ALA A 51 -3.98 -0.10 -21.76
CA ALA A 51 -4.08 -0.55 -23.15
C ALA A 51 -3.79 -2.05 -23.28
N ILE A 52 -2.85 -2.61 -22.53
CA ILE A 52 -2.62 -4.06 -22.45
C ILE A 52 -3.83 -4.74 -21.81
N GLU A 53 -4.28 -4.24 -20.65
CA GLU A 53 -5.41 -4.78 -19.88
C GLU A 53 -6.68 -4.86 -20.72
N SER A 54 -6.98 -3.85 -21.54
CA SER A 54 -8.16 -3.84 -22.42
C SER A 54 -8.19 -4.95 -23.46
N LYS A 55 -7.01 -5.48 -23.82
CA LYS A 55 -6.88 -6.58 -24.81
C LYS A 55 -6.97 -7.95 -24.15
N ILE A 56 -6.40 -8.10 -22.95
CA ILE A 56 -6.26 -9.41 -22.29
C ILE A 56 -7.30 -9.64 -21.19
N ASN A 57 -8.05 -8.61 -20.81
CA ASN A 57 -9.06 -8.61 -19.74
C ASN A 57 -8.53 -9.10 -18.38
N HIS A 58 -7.27 -8.76 -18.05
CA HIS A 58 -6.64 -9.15 -16.81
C HIS A 58 -5.68 -8.08 -16.31
N ASP A 59 -6.00 -7.46 -15.18
CA ASP A 59 -5.31 -6.29 -14.62
C ASP A 59 -3.88 -6.57 -14.15
N VAL A 60 -3.67 -7.61 -13.34
CA VAL A 60 -2.33 -7.97 -12.85
C VAL A 60 -1.45 -8.51 -13.97
N LYS A 61 -2.00 -9.31 -14.88
CA LYS A 61 -1.26 -9.82 -16.04
C LYS A 61 -0.79 -8.68 -16.95
N ALA A 62 -1.57 -7.61 -17.07
CA ALA A 62 -1.16 -6.42 -17.81
C ALA A 62 0.06 -5.73 -17.17
N VAL A 63 0.12 -5.70 -15.84
CA VAL A 63 1.29 -5.20 -15.10
C VAL A 63 2.52 -6.08 -15.35
N GLU A 64 2.36 -7.40 -15.30
CA GLU A 64 3.42 -8.36 -15.60
C GLU A 64 4.00 -8.14 -17.01
N TYR A 65 3.15 -8.03 -18.04
CA TYR A 65 3.62 -7.77 -19.41
C TYR A 65 4.35 -6.43 -19.52
N PHE A 66 3.82 -5.37 -18.93
CA PHE A 66 4.51 -4.07 -18.88
C PHE A 66 5.91 -4.18 -18.26
N ILE A 67 6.05 -4.92 -17.15
CA ILE A 67 7.37 -5.10 -16.50
C ILE A 67 8.28 -5.95 -17.40
N LYS A 68 7.76 -6.98 -18.07
CA LYS A 68 8.53 -7.79 -19.04
C LYS A 68 9.06 -6.93 -20.19
N ASP A 69 8.26 -6.02 -20.72
CA ASP A 69 8.71 -5.07 -21.75
C ASP A 69 9.83 -4.16 -21.20
N LYS A 70 9.71 -3.67 -19.94
CA LYS A 70 10.78 -2.91 -19.29
C LYS A 70 12.06 -3.73 -19.08
N PHE A 71 11.95 -5.01 -18.81
CA PHE A 71 13.11 -5.91 -18.72
C PHE A 71 13.79 -6.05 -20.08
N ASP A 72 13.04 -6.15 -21.18
CA ASP A 72 13.60 -6.17 -22.53
C ASP A 72 14.34 -4.86 -22.85
N GLU A 73 13.73 -3.69 -22.54
CA GLU A 73 14.34 -2.36 -22.69
C GLU A 73 15.65 -2.20 -21.91
N LEU A 74 15.74 -2.80 -20.71
CA LEU A 74 16.91 -2.72 -19.85
C LEU A 74 17.99 -3.76 -20.15
N GLY A 75 17.75 -4.68 -21.10
CA GLY A 75 18.66 -5.77 -21.44
C GLY A 75 18.58 -6.96 -20.48
N PHE A 76 17.48 -7.11 -19.74
CA PHE A 76 17.26 -8.16 -18.76
C PHE A 76 16.34 -9.30 -19.26
N ALA A 77 16.16 -9.43 -20.58
CA ALA A 77 15.29 -10.41 -21.22
C ALA A 77 15.50 -11.84 -20.71
N LYS A 78 16.75 -12.21 -20.36
CA LYS A 78 17.13 -13.54 -19.85
C LYS A 78 16.33 -13.92 -18.58
N TRP A 79 15.96 -12.95 -17.75
CA TRP A 79 15.37 -13.18 -16.42
C TRP A 79 13.89 -12.82 -16.34
N LYS A 80 13.28 -12.31 -17.39
CA LYS A 80 11.91 -11.79 -17.37
C LYS A 80 10.83 -12.83 -17.00
N GLU A 81 11.10 -14.12 -17.19
CA GLU A 81 10.16 -15.19 -16.84
C GLU A 81 10.08 -15.45 -15.32
N PHE A 82 10.99 -14.85 -14.54
CA PHE A 82 10.90 -14.84 -13.08
C PHE A 82 10.03 -13.71 -12.52
N ILE A 83 9.55 -12.79 -13.36
CA ILE A 83 8.51 -11.83 -12.99
C ILE A 83 7.23 -12.62 -12.72
N HIS A 84 6.57 -12.36 -11.58
CA HIS A 84 5.35 -13.08 -11.16
C HIS A 84 5.53 -14.61 -10.99
N PHE A 85 6.76 -15.09 -10.83
CA PHE A 85 7.04 -16.53 -10.73
C PHE A 85 6.31 -17.14 -9.53
N GLY A 86 5.53 -18.20 -9.77
CA GLY A 86 4.80 -18.92 -8.72
C GLY A 86 3.65 -18.16 -8.04
N LEU A 87 3.46 -16.89 -8.33
CA LEU A 87 2.46 -16.03 -7.71
C LEU A 87 1.08 -16.17 -8.37
N THR A 88 0.09 -15.67 -7.66
CA THR A 88 -1.25 -15.40 -8.17
C THR A 88 -1.55 -13.90 -8.07
N SER A 89 -2.54 -13.44 -8.83
CA SER A 89 -2.96 -12.03 -8.82
C SER A 89 -3.26 -11.48 -7.42
N GLN A 90 -3.78 -12.33 -6.53
CA GLN A 90 -4.09 -11.92 -5.16
C GLN A 90 -2.86 -11.74 -4.28
N ASP A 91 -1.73 -12.37 -4.56
CA ASP A 91 -0.47 -12.06 -3.88
C ASP A 91 -0.06 -10.61 -4.15
N ILE A 92 -0.24 -10.16 -5.38
CA ILE A 92 0.07 -8.79 -5.79
C ILE A 92 -0.96 -7.80 -5.23
N ASN A 93 -2.26 -8.08 -5.39
CA ASN A 93 -3.32 -7.18 -4.94
C ASN A 93 -3.36 -7.05 -3.42
N ASN A 94 -3.28 -8.18 -2.69
CA ASN A 94 -3.34 -8.20 -1.24
C ASN A 94 -2.06 -7.68 -0.56
N THR A 95 -1.04 -7.34 -1.33
CA THR A 95 0.16 -6.65 -0.86
C THR A 95 0.15 -5.19 -1.31
N ALA A 96 -0.15 -4.92 -2.58
CA ALA A 96 -0.15 -3.57 -3.15
C ALA A 96 -1.25 -2.65 -2.56
N ILE A 97 -2.45 -3.19 -2.30
CA ILE A 97 -3.56 -2.40 -1.76
C ILE A 97 -3.30 -1.95 -0.32
N PRO A 98 -2.92 -2.82 0.63
CA PRO A 98 -2.56 -2.39 1.98
C PRO A 98 -1.43 -1.36 2.02
N ILE A 99 -0.39 -1.51 1.19
CA ILE A 99 0.70 -0.52 1.09
C ILE A 99 0.15 0.83 0.61
N SER A 100 -0.68 0.84 -0.45
CA SER A 100 -1.24 2.08 -0.97
C SER A 100 -2.17 2.79 0.02
N LEU A 101 -2.95 2.03 0.79
CA LEU A 101 -3.80 2.56 1.85
C LEU A 101 -2.95 3.12 2.99
N ARG A 102 -1.94 2.39 3.45
CA ARG A 102 -1.02 2.83 4.49
C ARG A 102 -0.39 4.18 4.13
N ASP A 103 0.16 4.29 2.94
CA ASP A 103 0.83 5.51 2.49
C ASP A 103 -0.17 6.68 2.39
N ALA A 104 -1.37 6.45 1.82
CA ALA A 104 -2.43 7.47 1.78
C ALA A 104 -2.88 7.93 3.17
N LEU A 105 -2.94 7.01 4.12
CA LEU A 105 -3.33 7.32 5.49
C LEU A 105 -2.24 8.08 6.24
N ILE A 106 -0.98 7.70 6.08
CA ILE A 106 0.15 8.35 6.74
C ILE A 106 0.45 9.72 6.12
N ASP A 107 0.49 9.79 4.78
CA ASP A 107 0.97 10.99 4.09
C ASP A 107 -0.10 12.05 3.88
N VAL A 108 -1.40 11.66 3.90
CA VAL A 108 -2.50 12.58 3.59
C VAL A 108 -3.52 12.65 4.72
N TYR A 109 -4.12 11.52 5.09
CA TYR A 109 -5.24 11.53 6.03
C TYR A 109 -4.83 11.95 7.44
N ALA A 110 -3.76 11.36 7.99
CA ALA A 110 -3.33 11.63 9.37
C ALA A 110 -2.92 13.10 9.57
N PRO A 111 -2.14 13.74 8.67
CA PRO A 111 -1.86 15.17 8.77
C PRO A 111 -3.12 16.04 8.75
N LEU A 112 -4.06 15.77 7.83
CA LEU A 112 -5.31 16.55 7.73
C LEU A 112 -6.20 16.39 8.99
N LEU A 113 -6.25 15.18 9.56
CA LEU A 113 -6.99 14.95 10.80
C LEU A 113 -6.33 15.66 11.97
N GLU A 114 -5.01 15.68 12.05
CA GLU A 114 -4.27 16.41 13.08
C GLU A 114 -4.51 17.92 12.99
N ASP A 115 -4.46 18.49 11.79
CA ASP A 115 -4.76 19.90 11.56
C ASP A 115 -6.19 20.26 11.99
N LEU A 116 -7.16 19.38 11.70
CA LEU A 116 -8.54 19.56 12.17
C LEU A 116 -8.62 19.55 13.70
N ILE A 117 -7.99 18.58 14.37
CA ILE A 117 -7.97 18.47 15.83
C ILE A 117 -7.30 19.70 16.45
N ASN A 118 -6.20 20.18 15.88
CA ASN A 118 -5.49 21.36 16.34
C ASN A 118 -6.35 22.62 16.20
N THR A 119 -6.98 22.81 15.04
CA THR A 119 -7.90 23.93 14.79
C THR A 119 -9.06 23.94 15.81
N LEU A 120 -9.70 22.79 16.02
CA LEU A 120 -10.75 22.65 17.03
C LEU A 120 -10.23 22.94 18.44
N SER A 121 -9.00 22.55 18.76
CA SER A 121 -8.38 22.78 20.07
C SER A 121 -8.12 24.26 20.31
N GLU A 122 -7.62 24.98 19.31
CA GLU A 122 -7.45 26.44 19.37
C GLU A 122 -8.77 27.16 19.58
N LEU A 123 -9.81 26.78 18.84
CA LEU A 123 -11.16 27.33 19.00
C LEU A 123 -11.73 27.01 20.37
N ALA A 124 -11.54 25.80 20.89
CA ALA A 124 -12.00 25.42 22.22
C ALA A 124 -11.33 26.26 23.33
N ILE A 125 -10.04 26.58 23.17
CA ILE A 125 -9.32 27.47 24.09
C ILE A 125 -9.85 28.90 23.98
N GLN A 126 -9.96 29.43 22.76
CA GLN A 126 -10.46 30.78 22.49
C GLN A 126 -11.86 30.98 23.08
N TRP A 127 -12.72 29.97 23.00
CA TRP A 127 -14.13 30.04 23.42
C TRP A 127 -14.38 29.49 24.83
N THR A 128 -13.35 29.26 25.63
CA THR A 128 -13.46 28.71 26.99
C THR A 128 -14.39 29.55 27.89
N LYS A 129 -14.41 30.88 27.72
CA LYS A 129 -15.19 31.82 28.54
C LYS A 129 -16.50 32.29 27.89
N ILE A 130 -16.87 31.72 26.73
CA ILE A 130 -18.11 32.08 26.07
C ILE A 130 -19.24 31.20 26.60
N PRO A 131 -20.20 31.78 27.35
CA PRO A 131 -21.34 31.03 27.83
C PRO A 131 -22.30 30.69 26.70
N MET A 132 -22.87 29.51 26.74
CA MET A 132 -23.97 29.12 25.86
C MET A 132 -25.04 28.35 26.62
N LEU A 133 -26.23 28.33 26.05
CA LEU A 133 -27.34 27.56 26.59
C LEU A 133 -27.48 26.26 25.81
N ALA A 134 -27.28 25.12 26.49
CA ALA A 134 -27.54 23.81 25.92
C ALA A 134 -29.03 23.66 25.56
N ARG A 135 -29.35 22.77 24.66
CA ARG A 135 -30.73 22.48 24.23
C ARG A 135 -31.04 20.98 24.39
N THR A 136 -32.24 20.68 24.82
CA THR A 136 -32.80 19.33 24.89
C THR A 136 -34.14 19.33 24.18
N HIS A 137 -34.31 18.47 23.18
CA HIS A 137 -35.53 18.44 22.34
C HIS A 137 -35.91 19.82 21.77
N GLY A 138 -34.90 20.61 21.37
CA GLY A 138 -35.10 21.96 20.86
C GLY A 138 -35.43 23.03 21.91
N GLN A 139 -35.60 22.67 23.18
CA GLN A 139 -35.88 23.56 24.27
C GLN A 139 -34.59 23.99 25.00
N PRO A 140 -34.58 25.20 25.60
CA PRO A 140 -33.50 25.64 26.46
C PRO A 140 -33.29 24.65 27.64
N ALA A 141 -32.00 24.34 27.89
CA ALA A 141 -31.59 23.46 29.00
C ALA A 141 -30.49 24.11 29.83
N SER A 142 -29.54 23.35 30.36
CA SER A 142 -28.51 23.85 31.26
C SER A 142 -27.54 24.81 30.59
N PRO A 143 -27.08 25.87 31.24
CA PRO A 143 -25.94 26.65 30.77
C PRO A 143 -24.67 25.83 30.71
N THR A 144 -23.84 26.09 29.71
CA THR A 144 -22.54 25.48 29.48
C THR A 144 -21.57 26.51 28.85
N MET A 145 -20.40 26.08 28.47
CA MET A 145 -19.41 26.91 27.80
C MET A 145 -19.13 26.38 26.38
N LEU A 146 -19.07 27.25 25.39
CA LEU A 146 -18.89 26.88 23.98
C LEU A 146 -17.61 26.09 23.78
N GLY A 147 -16.50 26.53 24.39
CA GLY A 147 -15.22 25.80 24.26
C GLY A 147 -15.29 24.39 24.85
N LYS A 148 -16.06 24.17 25.92
CA LYS A 148 -16.29 22.83 26.50
C LYS A 148 -17.05 21.92 25.51
N GLU A 149 -18.06 22.44 24.82
CA GLU A 149 -18.84 21.67 23.85
C GLU A 149 -17.96 21.23 22.66
N ILE A 150 -17.07 22.11 22.18
CA ILE A 150 -16.10 21.76 21.14
C ILE A 150 -15.14 20.67 21.59
N ARG A 151 -14.69 20.67 22.85
CA ARG A 151 -13.78 19.62 23.37
C ARG A 151 -14.36 18.21 23.30
N VAL A 152 -15.68 18.05 23.31
CA VAL A 152 -16.32 16.74 23.13
C VAL A 152 -15.97 16.13 21.78
N PHE A 153 -15.94 16.95 20.73
CA PHE A 153 -15.57 16.50 19.38
C PHE A 153 -14.08 16.16 19.29
N ILE A 154 -13.21 16.97 19.91
CA ILE A 154 -11.77 16.71 19.97
C ILE A 154 -11.50 15.36 20.65
N GLU A 155 -12.14 15.10 21.79
CA GLU A 155 -12.00 13.85 22.52
C GLU A 155 -12.45 12.64 21.69
N ARG A 156 -13.58 12.76 21.00
CA ARG A 156 -14.11 11.70 20.13
C ARG A 156 -13.18 11.43 18.94
N LEU A 157 -12.72 12.49 18.25
CA LEU A 157 -11.79 12.35 17.12
C LEU A 157 -10.48 11.72 17.57
N SER A 158 -9.91 12.16 18.69
CA SER A 158 -8.67 11.61 19.25
C SER A 158 -8.79 10.13 19.60
N LYS A 159 -9.91 9.71 20.18
CA LYS A 159 -10.18 8.30 20.47
C LYS A 159 -10.29 7.47 19.21
N GLN A 160 -11.03 7.95 18.20
CA GLN A 160 -11.17 7.25 16.92
C GLN A 160 -9.84 7.18 16.17
N ARG A 161 -9.02 8.24 16.18
CA ARG A 161 -7.67 8.22 15.64
C ARG A 161 -6.82 7.11 16.28
N ASN A 162 -6.88 6.96 17.62
CA ASN A 162 -6.10 5.91 18.29
C ASN A 162 -6.56 4.50 17.91
N VAL A 163 -7.88 4.26 17.81
CA VAL A 163 -8.44 2.99 17.33
C VAL A 163 -7.97 2.70 15.89
N PHE A 164 -8.04 3.71 15.04
CA PHE A 164 -7.65 3.62 13.65
C PHE A 164 -6.16 3.29 13.48
N ASN A 165 -5.29 3.96 14.25
CA ASN A 165 -3.84 3.72 14.23
C ASN A 165 -3.44 2.33 14.76
N ALA A 166 -4.32 1.65 15.48
CA ALA A 166 -4.08 0.30 15.97
C ALA A 166 -4.43 -0.79 14.94
N ILE A 167 -5.04 -0.44 13.81
CA ILE A 167 -5.38 -1.41 12.75
C ILE A 167 -4.12 -1.79 11.98
N PRO A 168 -3.72 -3.08 11.94
CA PRO A 168 -2.53 -3.50 11.22
C PRO A 168 -2.79 -3.50 9.70
N PHE A 169 -1.74 -3.17 8.95
CA PHE A 169 -1.73 -3.37 7.50
C PHE A 169 -1.14 -4.75 7.22
N SER A 170 -2.00 -5.70 6.88
CA SER A 170 -1.61 -7.08 6.62
C SER A 170 -1.60 -7.38 5.13
N ALA A 171 -0.69 -8.26 4.70
CA ALA A 171 -0.60 -8.77 3.35
C ALA A 171 -0.89 -10.27 3.33
N LYS A 172 -1.16 -10.82 2.13
CA LYS A 172 -1.21 -12.26 1.86
C LYS A 172 -0.26 -12.57 0.72
N PHE A 173 0.62 -13.52 0.96
CA PHE A 173 1.61 -13.95 -0.02
C PHE A 173 1.81 -15.48 0.09
N GLY A 174 1.81 -16.22 -1.02
CA GLY A 174 1.97 -17.67 -0.96
C GLY A 174 1.25 -18.45 -2.08
N GLY A 175 0.93 -17.80 -3.20
CA GLY A 175 0.21 -18.42 -4.32
C GLY A 175 -1.29 -18.54 -4.09
N ALA A 176 -1.99 -19.25 -4.96
CA ALA A 176 -3.45 -19.30 -4.99
C ALA A 176 -4.09 -19.79 -3.69
N THR A 177 -3.45 -20.74 -3.00
CA THR A 177 -3.98 -21.39 -1.78
C THR A 177 -3.18 -21.06 -0.52
N GLY A 178 -2.14 -20.22 -0.61
CA GLY A 178 -1.27 -19.88 0.51
C GLY A 178 -0.23 -20.95 0.86
N ASN A 179 -0.04 -21.96 0.01
CA ASN A 179 0.84 -23.11 0.28
C ASN A 179 2.12 -23.10 -0.56
N PHE A 180 2.42 -22.05 -1.32
CA PHE A 180 3.59 -21.97 -2.20
C PHE A 180 3.73 -23.14 -3.18
N ASN A 181 2.62 -23.74 -3.63
CA ASN A 181 2.63 -24.97 -4.40
C ASN A 181 3.55 -24.93 -5.64
N ALA A 182 3.44 -23.86 -6.45
CA ALA A 182 4.28 -23.70 -7.64
C ALA A 182 5.77 -23.51 -7.27
N HIS A 183 6.04 -22.79 -6.21
CA HIS A 183 7.38 -22.55 -5.71
C HIS A 183 8.05 -23.87 -5.23
N PHE A 184 7.35 -24.65 -4.40
CA PHE A 184 7.87 -25.94 -3.91
C PHE A 184 8.04 -26.98 -5.01
N VAL A 185 7.16 -26.96 -6.05
CA VAL A 185 7.34 -27.85 -7.20
C VAL A 185 8.60 -27.50 -8.00
N ALA A 186 8.89 -26.20 -8.16
CA ALA A 186 10.03 -25.75 -8.93
C ALA A 186 11.38 -25.81 -8.17
N TYR A 187 11.35 -25.44 -6.90
CA TYR A 187 12.54 -25.32 -6.03
C TYR A 187 12.18 -25.81 -4.61
N PRO A 188 12.09 -27.14 -4.41
CA PRO A 188 11.67 -27.73 -3.12
C PRO A 188 12.69 -27.52 -1.99
N GLU A 189 13.93 -27.17 -2.31
CA GLU A 189 15.02 -26.93 -1.36
C GLU A 189 15.00 -25.53 -0.72
N ILE A 190 14.15 -24.62 -1.21
CA ILE A 190 14.05 -23.25 -0.70
C ILE A 190 12.98 -23.18 0.40
N ASP A 191 13.29 -22.52 1.50
CA ASP A 191 12.32 -22.21 2.56
C ASP A 191 11.44 -21.01 2.14
N TRP A 192 10.37 -21.33 1.40
CA TRP A 192 9.44 -20.34 0.89
C TRP A 192 8.61 -19.66 1.98
N ILE A 193 8.44 -20.29 3.13
CA ILE A 193 7.72 -19.72 4.27
C ILE A 193 8.55 -18.58 4.86
N SER A 194 9.79 -18.83 5.22
CA SER A 194 10.70 -17.79 5.71
C SER A 194 11.00 -16.71 4.66
N PHE A 195 10.93 -17.04 3.37
CA PHE A 195 11.09 -16.04 2.31
C PHE A 195 9.93 -15.04 2.25
N ALA A 196 8.72 -15.46 2.62
CA ALA A 196 7.53 -14.60 2.56
C ALA A 196 7.33 -13.72 3.80
N ASP A 197 7.95 -14.07 4.94
CA ASP A 197 7.93 -13.33 6.21
C ASP A 197 8.89 -12.13 6.20
#